data_58bccde042f5d2107eb36aa2a5de02ab
#
_entry.id   58bccde042f5d2107eb36aa2a5de02ab
#
_cell.length_a   1.000
_cell.length_b   1.000
_cell.length_c   1.000
_cell.angle_alpha   90.00
_cell.angle_beta   90.00
_cell.angle_gamma   90.00
#
_symmetry.space_group_name_H-M   'P 1'
#
loop_
_entity.id
_entity.type
_entity.pdbx_description
1 polymer ?
#
loop_
_entity_poly.entity_id
_entity_poly.type
_entity_poly.pdbx_seq_one_letter_code
_entity_poly.pdbx_strand_id
1 'polypeptide(L)'
;MTKNRTSMADIAARAGVSTATVSRVFNGVGQVSADTRRKVLTAIDELGYDRPTPEHTPDTPTIGIIVPELTNPIFASFTHHLQEEVSRAGGISLIRTQTPGATSEFDHLSSLLDHRVSGLIFVSGRHADLLADLGPYFDVTQHSIPFVTINGARPEIPAPDFSTGDALGIRAAVTHLHELGHTRIALLGGRTHIVPALRKAEAFTQIMGELIGDHAPIIEETFYTYEAAAAHTAGLIERGVTAIITGSDLQALGAIRTITSMGLSVPDDISIIGFDDTFLMSHLSPGLTTVHQPVASIVSAAVRNLFEALATPNSTPTHEDYVFSPDLVVRGTTAHAH
;
A
#
# COMPACT_ATOMS: atom_id res chain seq x y z
N MET A 1 -9.44 3.65 -44.68
CA MET A 1 -9.27 5.01 -44.13
C MET A 1 -8.41 4.90 -42.90
N THR A 2 -7.14 5.19 -43.03
CA THR A 2 -6.17 5.21 -41.93
C THR A 2 -6.51 6.37 -40.99
N LYS A 3 -7.03 6.07 -39.80
CA LYS A 3 -7.26 7.07 -38.74
C LYS A 3 -5.91 7.71 -38.43
N ASN A 4 -5.75 8.98 -38.71
CA ASN A 4 -4.52 9.73 -38.39
C ASN A 4 -4.32 9.64 -36.88
N ARG A 5 -3.28 9.00 -36.45
CA ARG A 5 -2.98 8.74 -35.00
C ARG A 5 -2.55 10.06 -34.37
N THR A 6 -3.33 10.58 -33.43
CA THR A 6 -3.00 11.81 -32.69
C THR A 6 -1.56 11.73 -32.15
N SER A 7 -0.80 12.78 -32.29
CA SER A 7 0.61 12.85 -31.90
C SER A 7 0.80 13.73 -30.65
N MET A 8 1.95 13.63 -30.00
CA MET A 8 2.33 14.57 -28.92
C MET A 8 2.38 16.04 -29.40
N ALA A 9 2.65 16.26 -30.69
CA ALA A 9 2.63 17.59 -31.26
C ALA A 9 1.21 18.14 -31.34
N ASP A 10 0.22 17.32 -31.67
CA ASP A 10 -1.18 17.72 -31.70
C ASP A 10 -1.71 18.09 -30.32
N ILE A 11 -1.29 17.33 -29.27
CA ILE A 11 -1.59 17.65 -27.87
C ILE A 11 -0.95 18.99 -27.48
N ALA A 12 0.31 19.18 -27.81
CA ALA A 12 1.04 20.42 -27.53
C ALA A 12 0.38 21.63 -28.17
N ALA A 13 -0.01 21.51 -29.45
CA ALA A 13 -0.73 22.54 -30.20
C ALA A 13 -2.10 22.81 -29.53
N ARG A 14 -2.87 21.78 -29.18
CA ARG A 14 -4.20 21.91 -28.58
C ARG A 14 -4.16 22.53 -27.18
N ALA A 15 -3.14 22.16 -26.37
CA ALA A 15 -2.94 22.68 -25.01
C ALA A 15 -2.23 24.05 -24.97
N GLY A 16 -1.69 24.53 -26.08
CA GLY A 16 -0.94 25.78 -26.16
C GLY A 16 0.40 25.73 -25.42
N VAL A 17 1.08 24.59 -25.43
CA VAL A 17 2.37 24.35 -24.75
C VAL A 17 3.39 23.69 -25.66
N SER A 18 4.64 23.56 -25.21
CA SER A 18 5.66 22.81 -25.97
C SER A 18 5.48 21.29 -25.81
N THR A 19 5.96 20.51 -26.79
CA THR A 19 5.99 19.04 -26.70
C THR A 19 6.81 18.57 -25.51
N ALA A 20 7.84 19.30 -25.10
CA ALA A 20 8.63 19.02 -23.89
C ALA A 20 7.76 19.17 -22.62
N THR A 21 6.83 20.15 -22.59
CA THR A 21 5.88 20.32 -21.48
C THR A 21 4.88 19.18 -21.43
N VAL A 22 4.35 18.75 -22.58
CA VAL A 22 3.48 17.58 -22.69
C VAL A 22 4.21 16.34 -22.14
N SER A 23 5.45 16.11 -22.57
CA SER A 23 6.27 14.98 -22.09
C SER A 23 6.48 15.02 -20.57
N ARG A 24 6.73 16.21 -19.96
CA ARG A 24 6.86 16.36 -18.50
C ARG A 24 5.56 16.02 -17.77
N VAL A 25 4.41 16.45 -18.30
CA VAL A 25 3.10 16.11 -17.73
C VAL A 25 2.85 14.60 -17.78
N PHE A 26 3.18 13.95 -18.90
CA PHE A 26 3.03 12.50 -19.09
C PHE A 26 3.94 11.68 -18.17
N ASN A 27 5.17 12.13 -18.00
CA ASN A 27 6.17 11.37 -17.24
C ASN A 27 6.21 11.77 -15.76
N GLY A 28 5.38 12.73 -15.32
CA GLY A 28 5.39 13.24 -13.94
C GLY A 28 6.70 13.93 -13.53
N VAL A 29 7.57 14.28 -14.50
CA VAL A 29 8.93 14.80 -14.24
C VAL A 29 8.95 16.32 -14.32
N GLY A 30 9.50 16.97 -13.27
CA GLY A 30 9.69 18.42 -13.21
C GLY A 30 8.44 19.18 -12.74
N GLN A 31 8.66 20.44 -12.32
CA GLN A 31 7.57 21.32 -11.88
C GLN A 31 6.77 21.80 -13.09
N VAL A 32 5.52 21.38 -13.18
CA VAL A 32 4.53 21.91 -14.13
C VAL A 32 3.39 22.52 -13.32
N SER A 33 2.97 23.76 -13.62
CA SER A 33 1.88 24.41 -12.90
C SER A 33 0.58 23.60 -13.02
N ALA A 34 -0.28 23.64 -12.01
CA ALA A 34 -1.57 22.96 -12.00
C ALA A 34 -2.45 23.34 -13.20
N ASP A 35 -2.42 24.61 -13.63
CA ASP A 35 -3.14 25.09 -14.80
C ASP A 35 -2.61 24.47 -16.10
N THR A 36 -1.29 24.45 -16.27
CA THR A 36 -0.65 23.83 -17.44
C THR A 36 -0.94 22.33 -17.48
N ARG A 37 -0.86 21.64 -16.34
CA ARG A 37 -1.18 20.21 -16.24
C ARG A 37 -2.62 19.94 -16.64
N ARG A 38 -3.57 20.76 -16.16
CA ARG A 38 -4.98 20.64 -16.51
C ARG A 38 -5.21 20.82 -18.01
N LYS A 39 -4.60 21.86 -18.65
CA LYS A 39 -4.72 22.10 -20.09
C LYS A 39 -4.22 20.91 -20.92
N VAL A 40 -3.10 20.32 -20.54
CA VAL A 40 -2.54 19.14 -21.23
C VAL A 40 -3.46 17.94 -21.08
N LEU A 41 -3.95 17.65 -19.87
CA LEU A 41 -4.87 16.53 -19.65
C LEU A 41 -6.19 16.69 -20.40
N THR A 42 -6.76 17.90 -20.43
CA THR A 42 -7.95 18.20 -21.22
C THR A 42 -7.70 17.99 -22.73
N ALA A 43 -6.55 18.43 -23.24
CA ALA A 43 -6.21 18.23 -24.66
C ALA A 43 -6.03 16.74 -25.02
N ILE A 44 -5.49 15.93 -24.12
CA ILE A 44 -5.35 14.47 -24.27
C ILE A 44 -6.74 13.82 -24.39
N ASP A 45 -7.64 14.17 -23.48
CA ASP A 45 -9.00 13.63 -23.43
C ASP A 45 -9.80 14.03 -24.69
N GLU A 46 -9.77 15.31 -25.07
CA GLU A 46 -10.46 15.83 -26.27
C GLU A 46 -9.96 15.20 -27.57
N LEU A 47 -8.66 14.90 -27.65
CA LEU A 47 -8.05 14.33 -28.85
C LEU A 47 -8.09 12.80 -28.88
N GLY A 48 -8.51 12.16 -27.80
CA GLY A 48 -8.52 10.71 -27.66
C GLY A 48 -7.13 10.10 -27.88
N TYR A 49 -6.09 10.73 -27.30
CA TYR A 49 -4.71 10.27 -27.51
C TYR A 49 -4.43 9.06 -26.64
N ASP A 50 -4.24 7.93 -27.27
CA ASP A 50 -3.67 6.76 -26.65
C ASP A 50 -2.15 6.76 -26.80
N ARG A 51 -1.43 6.72 -25.68
CA ARG A 51 0.04 6.59 -25.71
C ARG A 51 0.37 5.34 -26.52
N PRO A 52 1.27 5.43 -27.51
CA PRO A 52 1.77 4.22 -28.19
C PRO A 52 2.36 3.30 -27.13
N THR A 53 1.78 2.12 -26.99
CA THR A 53 2.39 1.06 -26.17
C THR A 53 3.76 0.77 -26.79
N PRO A 54 4.85 0.71 -26.01
CA PRO A 54 6.14 0.28 -26.53
C PRO A 54 5.94 -1.03 -27.30
N GLU A 55 6.57 -1.16 -28.47
CA GLU A 55 6.54 -2.42 -29.23
C GLU A 55 7.19 -3.49 -28.33
N HIS A 56 6.38 -4.42 -27.85
CA HIS A 56 6.86 -5.54 -27.05
C HIS A 56 7.56 -6.51 -27.99
N THR A 57 8.86 -6.68 -27.79
CA THR A 57 9.62 -7.73 -28.44
C THR A 57 9.41 -9.07 -27.73
N PRO A 58 9.66 -10.21 -28.37
CA PRO A 58 9.59 -11.50 -27.68
C PRO A 58 10.45 -11.60 -26.42
N ASP A 59 11.46 -10.75 -26.29
CA ASP A 59 12.38 -10.70 -25.15
C ASP A 59 11.98 -9.70 -24.06
N THR A 60 10.82 -9.01 -24.19
CA THR A 60 10.36 -8.07 -23.17
C THR A 60 9.99 -8.82 -21.89
N PRO A 61 10.64 -8.51 -20.72
CA PRO A 61 10.35 -9.22 -19.48
C PRO A 61 8.89 -9.05 -19.06
N THR A 62 8.22 -10.15 -18.78
CA THR A 62 6.86 -10.14 -18.22
C THR A 62 6.94 -10.40 -16.72
N ILE A 63 6.44 -9.46 -15.92
CA ILE A 63 6.45 -9.53 -14.46
C ILE A 63 5.07 -9.92 -13.96
N GLY A 64 4.99 -11.07 -13.30
CA GLY A 64 3.78 -11.49 -12.58
C GLY A 64 3.66 -10.74 -11.26
N ILE A 65 2.52 -10.13 -11.02
CA ILE A 65 2.24 -9.38 -9.79
C ILE A 65 1.02 -10.00 -9.13
N ILE A 66 1.18 -10.51 -7.91
CA ILE A 66 0.07 -11.04 -7.11
C ILE A 66 -0.19 -10.06 -5.96
N VAL A 67 -1.42 -9.56 -5.91
CA VAL A 67 -1.88 -8.62 -4.88
C VAL A 67 -3.14 -9.16 -4.23
N PRO A 68 -3.48 -8.75 -2.98
CA PRO A 68 -4.80 -8.99 -2.40
C PRO A 68 -5.92 -8.32 -3.22
N GLU A 69 -7.11 -8.24 -2.65
CA GLU A 69 -8.22 -7.53 -3.29
C GLU A 69 -7.89 -6.04 -3.58
N LEU A 70 -8.45 -5.49 -4.64
CA LEU A 70 -8.31 -4.06 -4.98
C LEU A 70 -9.36 -3.16 -4.30
N THR A 71 -10.24 -3.73 -3.48
CA THR A 71 -11.24 -2.99 -2.70
C THR A 71 -10.62 -2.19 -1.56
N ASN A 72 -9.51 -2.65 -1.00
CA ASN A 72 -8.69 -1.84 -0.11
C ASN A 72 -7.80 -0.90 -0.96
N PRO A 73 -7.96 0.45 -0.83
CA PRO A 73 -7.28 1.42 -1.68
C PRO A 73 -5.75 1.36 -1.64
N ILE A 74 -5.15 0.87 -0.55
CA ILE A 74 -3.69 0.72 -0.46
C ILE A 74 -3.16 -0.28 -1.49
N PHE A 75 -3.85 -1.40 -1.70
CA PHE A 75 -3.43 -2.39 -2.69
C PHE A 75 -3.63 -1.90 -4.13
N ALA A 76 -4.66 -1.08 -4.37
CA ALA A 76 -4.83 -0.40 -5.65
C ALA A 76 -3.67 0.59 -5.89
N SER A 77 -3.21 1.30 -4.85
CA SER A 77 -2.06 2.19 -4.93
C SER A 77 -0.76 1.42 -5.24
N PHE A 78 -0.48 0.33 -4.52
CA PHE A 78 0.66 -0.54 -4.84
C PHE A 78 0.60 -1.05 -6.28
N THR A 79 -0.56 -1.54 -6.72
CA THR A 79 -0.75 -2.07 -8.07
C THR A 79 -0.48 -1.02 -9.14
N HIS A 80 -0.99 0.20 -8.95
CA HIS A 80 -0.78 1.32 -9.87
C HIS A 80 0.71 1.66 -10.00
N HIS A 81 1.40 1.86 -8.88
CA HIS A 81 2.82 2.20 -8.87
C HIS A 81 3.69 1.05 -9.41
N LEU A 82 3.37 -0.22 -9.09
CA LEU A 82 4.07 -1.38 -9.65
C LEU A 82 3.95 -1.44 -11.16
N GLN A 83 2.74 -1.23 -11.70
CA GLN A 83 2.53 -1.21 -13.15
C GLN A 83 3.33 -0.09 -13.83
N GLU A 84 3.35 1.11 -13.24
CA GLU A 84 4.14 2.23 -13.78
C GLU A 84 5.64 1.96 -13.74
N GLU A 85 6.19 1.45 -12.60
CA GLU A 85 7.61 1.19 -12.46
C GLU A 85 8.08 0.04 -13.35
N VAL A 86 7.32 -1.06 -13.45
CA VAL A 86 7.61 -2.17 -14.37
C VAL A 86 7.63 -1.67 -15.82
N SER A 87 6.63 -0.86 -16.21
CA SER A 87 6.59 -0.25 -17.55
C SER A 87 7.77 0.67 -17.80
N ARG A 88 8.20 1.45 -16.80
CA ARG A 88 9.35 2.36 -16.86
C ARG A 88 10.68 1.60 -16.99
N ALA A 89 10.76 0.43 -16.34
CA ALA A 89 11.89 -0.50 -16.47
C ALA A 89 11.90 -1.31 -17.79
N GLY A 90 10.90 -1.11 -18.67
CA GLY A 90 10.79 -1.78 -19.96
C GLY A 90 10.13 -3.16 -19.90
N GLY A 91 9.41 -3.50 -18.83
CA GLY A 91 8.68 -4.75 -18.68
C GLY A 91 7.19 -4.63 -18.92
N ILE A 92 6.50 -5.78 -18.90
CA ILE A 92 5.04 -5.93 -18.96
C ILE A 92 4.57 -6.47 -17.61
N SER A 93 3.51 -5.87 -17.04
CA SER A 93 2.88 -6.37 -15.81
C SER A 93 1.74 -7.31 -16.12
N LEU A 94 1.73 -8.49 -15.51
CA LEU A 94 0.62 -9.44 -15.51
C LEU A 94 0.06 -9.56 -14.09
N ILE A 95 -1.03 -8.84 -13.82
CA ILE A 95 -1.60 -8.70 -12.47
C ILE A 95 -2.60 -9.80 -12.20
N ARG A 96 -2.53 -10.39 -10.99
CA ARG A 96 -3.51 -11.31 -10.42
C ARG A 96 -3.95 -10.77 -9.07
N THR A 97 -5.26 -10.74 -8.85
CA THR A 97 -5.86 -10.31 -7.59
C THR A 97 -6.54 -11.48 -6.91
N GLN A 98 -6.36 -11.57 -5.59
CA GLN A 98 -7.03 -12.58 -4.79
C GLN A 98 -8.44 -12.08 -4.42
N THR A 99 -9.41 -12.97 -4.45
CA THR A 99 -10.74 -12.70 -3.92
C THR A 99 -11.01 -13.68 -2.79
N PRO A 100 -11.41 -13.25 -1.60
CA PRO A 100 -11.74 -14.15 -0.50
C PRO A 100 -12.75 -15.24 -0.93
N GLY A 101 -12.39 -16.51 -0.72
CA GLY A 101 -13.22 -17.65 -1.11
C GLY A 101 -13.17 -18.04 -2.61
N ALA A 102 -12.36 -17.37 -3.42
CA ALA A 102 -12.14 -17.70 -4.83
C ALA A 102 -10.76 -18.37 -5.05
N THR A 103 -10.13 -18.10 -6.19
CA THR A 103 -8.84 -18.65 -6.61
C THR A 103 -7.74 -18.37 -5.59
N SER A 104 -6.98 -19.36 -5.21
CA SER A 104 -5.89 -19.23 -4.24
C SER A 104 -4.68 -18.51 -4.86
N GLU A 105 -3.77 -18.00 -4.00
CA GLU A 105 -2.50 -17.42 -4.46
C GLU A 105 -1.68 -18.44 -5.28
N PHE A 106 -1.75 -19.72 -4.94
CA PHE A 106 -1.04 -20.79 -5.64
C PHE A 106 -1.61 -21.07 -7.02
N ASP A 107 -2.94 -21.01 -7.19
CA ASP A 107 -3.54 -21.14 -8.52
C ASP A 107 -3.14 -19.97 -9.41
N HIS A 108 -3.05 -18.76 -8.84
CA HIS A 108 -2.55 -17.59 -9.54
C HIS A 108 -1.09 -17.73 -9.92
N LEU A 109 -0.26 -18.23 -8.99
CA LEU A 109 1.15 -18.51 -9.24
C LEU A 109 1.32 -19.53 -10.37
N SER A 110 0.61 -20.67 -10.30
CA SER A 110 0.65 -21.69 -11.37
C SER A 110 0.28 -21.13 -12.73
N SER A 111 -0.78 -20.30 -12.78
CA SER A 111 -1.18 -19.61 -14.01
C SER A 111 -0.11 -18.67 -14.54
N LEU A 112 0.59 -17.94 -13.67
CA LEU A 112 1.68 -17.03 -14.07
C LEU A 112 2.89 -17.82 -14.62
N LEU A 113 3.22 -18.94 -13.99
CA LEU A 113 4.29 -19.83 -14.46
C LEU A 113 3.96 -20.41 -15.85
N ASP A 114 2.71 -20.80 -16.10
CA ASP A 114 2.24 -21.25 -17.42
C ASP A 114 2.42 -20.16 -18.50
N HIS A 115 2.26 -18.90 -18.10
CA HIS A 115 2.50 -17.73 -18.97
C HIS A 115 3.98 -17.34 -19.11
N ARG A 116 4.90 -18.14 -18.53
CA ARG A 116 6.36 -17.95 -18.61
C ARG A 116 6.78 -16.55 -18.18
N VAL A 117 6.29 -16.08 -17.05
CA VAL A 117 6.72 -14.79 -16.48
C VAL A 117 8.23 -14.83 -16.20
N SER A 118 8.90 -13.71 -16.40
CA SER A 118 10.34 -13.55 -16.19
C SER A 118 10.69 -13.37 -14.72
N GLY A 119 9.76 -12.79 -13.93
CA GLY A 119 9.94 -12.53 -12.51
C GLY A 119 8.59 -12.33 -11.82
N LEU A 120 8.59 -12.32 -10.48
CA LEU A 120 7.37 -12.24 -9.68
C LEU A 120 7.49 -11.18 -8.56
N ILE A 121 6.37 -10.54 -8.25
CA ILE A 121 6.21 -9.64 -7.10
C ILE A 121 4.97 -10.09 -6.31
N PHE A 122 5.17 -10.38 -5.02
CA PHE A 122 4.09 -10.73 -4.10
C PHE A 122 3.84 -9.57 -3.14
N VAL A 123 2.63 -9.06 -3.10
CA VAL A 123 2.24 -7.95 -2.20
C VAL A 123 1.32 -8.46 -1.11
N SER A 124 1.72 -8.34 0.14
CA SER A 124 0.90 -8.70 1.32
C SER A 124 0.15 -10.02 1.17
N GLY A 125 0.79 -11.01 0.56
CA GLY A 125 0.22 -12.31 0.25
C GLY A 125 0.45 -13.34 1.37
N ARG A 126 0.40 -14.62 1.01
CA ARG A 126 0.63 -15.73 1.96
C ARG A 126 2.02 -15.74 2.58
N HIS A 127 3.01 -15.11 1.94
CA HIS A 127 4.34 -14.90 2.54
C HIS A 127 4.28 -14.10 3.84
N ALA A 128 3.28 -13.23 4.01
CA ALA A 128 3.06 -12.49 5.23
C ALA A 128 2.24 -13.24 6.30
N ASP A 129 1.68 -14.39 5.98
CA ASP A 129 0.89 -15.22 6.89
C ASP A 129 1.79 -16.28 7.55
N LEU A 130 2.02 -16.15 8.85
CA LEU A 130 2.86 -17.06 9.64
C LEU A 130 2.32 -18.50 9.71
N LEU A 131 1.04 -18.71 9.39
CA LEU A 131 0.40 -20.02 9.36
C LEU A 131 0.39 -20.63 7.96
N ALA A 132 0.83 -19.89 6.95
CA ALA A 132 0.80 -20.37 5.57
C ALA A 132 1.93 -21.36 5.27
N ASP A 133 1.63 -22.32 4.40
CA ASP A 133 2.64 -23.15 3.75
C ASP A 133 3.47 -22.29 2.78
N LEU A 134 4.80 -22.40 2.89
CA LEU A 134 5.77 -21.66 2.07
C LEU A 134 6.31 -22.50 0.89
N GLY A 135 5.91 -23.76 0.76
CA GLY A 135 6.37 -24.64 -0.30
C GLY A 135 6.40 -23.99 -1.68
N PRO A 136 5.32 -23.31 -2.10
CA PRO A 136 5.26 -22.67 -3.42
C PRO A 136 6.29 -21.57 -3.66
N TYR A 137 6.76 -20.86 -2.66
CA TYR A 137 7.86 -19.89 -2.82
C TYR A 137 9.19 -20.58 -3.05
N PHE A 138 9.42 -21.74 -2.40
CA PHE A 138 10.58 -22.57 -2.67
C PHE A 138 10.54 -23.19 -4.07
N ASP A 139 9.35 -23.56 -4.56
CA ASP A 139 9.17 -24.05 -5.92
C ASP A 139 9.54 -22.99 -6.97
N VAL A 140 9.15 -21.72 -6.75
CA VAL A 140 9.56 -20.59 -7.60
C VAL A 140 11.09 -20.48 -7.64
N THR A 141 11.74 -20.60 -6.49
CA THR A 141 13.22 -20.59 -6.42
C THR A 141 13.86 -21.73 -7.19
N GLN A 142 13.29 -22.94 -7.12
CA GLN A 142 13.78 -24.11 -7.89
C GLN A 142 13.65 -23.91 -9.40
N HIS A 143 12.65 -23.15 -9.85
CA HIS A 143 12.49 -22.78 -11.26
C HIS A 143 13.42 -21.63 -11.70
N SER A 144 14.27 -21.13 -10.81
CA SER A 144 15.21 -20.02 -11.07
C SER A 144 14.50 -18.74 -11.55
N ILE A 145 13.27 -18.51 -11.12
CA ILE A 145 12.52 -17.28 -11.39
C ILE A 145 12.77 -16.32 -10.22
N PRO A 146 13.41 -15.16 -10.46
CA PRO A 146 13.62 -14.18 -9.40
C PRO A 146 12.28 -13.59 -8.94
N PHE A 147 12.17 -13.36 -7.63
CA PHE A 147 10.99 -12.73 -7.06
C PHE A 147 11.34 -11.85 -5.86
N VAL A 148 10.45 -10.95 -5.54
CA VAL A 148 10.51 -10.08 -4.37
C VAL A 148 9.18 -10.11 -3.64
N THR A 149 9.20 -9.84 -2.34
CA THR A 149 8.01 -9.72 -1.51
C THR A 149 7.84 -8.28 -0.99
N ILE A 150 6.60 -7.88 -0.76
CA ILE A 150 6.25 -6.57 -0.21
C ILE A 150 5.34 -6.77 0.98
N ASN A 151 5.66 -6.12 2.12
CA ASN A 151 4.90 -6.14 3.37
C ASN A 151 4.75 -7.53 3.99
N GLY A 152 5.84 -8.28 4.12
CA GLY A 152 5.70 -9.60 4.73
C GLY A 152 6.99 -10.36 4.96
N ALA A 153 8.07 -9.66 5.28
CA ALA A 153 9.39 -10.27 5.46
C ALA A 153 9.34 -11.50 6.37
N ARG A 154 9.76 -12.63 5.84
CA ARG A 154 9.95 -13.90 6.55
C ARG A 154 11.33 -14.45 6.21
N PRO A 155 12.20 -14.65 7.24
CA PRO A 155 13.58 -15.11 7.03
C PRO A 155 13.71 -16.43 6.27
N GLU A 156 12.66 -17.26 6.30
CA GLU A 156 12.62 -18.55 5.62
C GLU A 156 12.49 -18.43 4.10
N ILE A 157 11.99 -17.29 3.61
CA ILE A 157 11.80 -17.06 2.16
C ILE A 157 13.10 -16.49 1.59
N PRO A 158 13.73 -17.17 0.63
CA PRO A 158 15.00 -16.71 0.03
C PRO A 158 14.74 -15.62 -1.03
N ALA A 159 14.18 -14.51 -0.63
CA ALA A 159 13.88 -13.36 -1.49
C ALA A 159 13.93 -12.07 -0.67
N PRO A 160 14.30 -10.94 -1.30
CA PRO A 160 14.22 -9.63 -0.67
C PRO A 160 12.77 -9.23 -0.35
N ASP A 161 12.55 -8.64 0.84
CA ASP A 161 11.29 -8.03 1.23
C ASP A 161 11.42 -6.52 1.35
N PHE A 162 10.37 -5.81 0.95
CA PHE A 162 10.28 -4.36 0.97
C PHE A 162 9.07 -3.93 1.76
N SER A 163 9.27 -3.50 3.02
CA SER A 163 8.19 -3.24 3.97
C SER A 163 8.18 -1.81 4.48
N THR A 164 6.99 -1.32 4.87
CA THR A 164 6.85 -0.14 5.71
C THR A 164 7.35 -0.45 7.12
N GLY A 165 8.01 0.51 7.77
CA GLY A 165 8.43 0.42 9.17
C GLY A 165 7.24 0.51 10.12
N ASP A 166 6.47 -0.58 10.25
CA ASP A 166 5.26 -0.65 11.07
C ASP A 166 5.47 -0.13 12.50
N ALA A 167 6.58 -0.53 13.13
CA ALA A 167 6.91 -0.11 14.49
C ALA A 167 7.15 1.41 14.59
N LEU A 168 7.77 2.02 13.57
CA LEU A 168 7.99 3.46 13.53
C LEU A 168 6.67 4.22 13.36
N GLY A 169 5.77 3.72 12.51
CA GLY A 169 4.45 4.30 12.32
C GLY A 169 3.60 4.26 13.59
N ILE A 170 3.58 3.11 14.27
CA ILE A 170 2.86 2.97 15.56
C ILE A 170 3.48 3.86 16.64
N ARG A 171 4.82 3.96 16.70
CA ARG A 171 5.49 4.88 17.63
C ARG A 171 5.06 6.32 17.39
N ALA A 172 5.05 6.78 16.14
CA ALA A 172 4.62 8.12 15.80
C ALA A 172 3.16 8.37 16.21
N ALA A 173 2.26 7.41 15.95
CA ALA A 173 0.85 7.52 16.31
C ALA A 173 0.62 7.57 17.83
N VAL A 174 1.25 6.67 18.60
CA VAL A 174 1.11 6.66 20.07
C VAL A 174 1.71 7.92 20.68
N THR A 175 2.90 8.34 20.22
CA THR A 175 3.54 9.57 20.70
C THR A 175 2.65 10.79 20.49
N HIS A 176 2.07 10.94 19.30
CA HIS A 176 1.15 12.05 18.99
C HIS A 176 -0.08 12.05 19.93
N LEU A 177 -0.72 10.89 20.15
CA LEU A 177 -1.86 10.80 21.06
C LEU A 177 -1.46 11.07 22.52
N HIS A 178 -0.29 10.58 22.94
CA HIS A 178 0.22 10.85 24.28
C HIS A 178 0.50 12.34 24.51
N GLU A 179 1.08 13.03 23.52
CA GLU A 179 1.28 14.49 23.56
C GLU A 179 -0.04 15.29 23.63
N LEU A 180 -1.12 14.73 23.08
CA LEU A 180 -2.49 15.25 23.22
C LEU A 180 -3.17 14.87 24.55
N GLY A 181 -2.48 14.14 25.44
CA GLY A 181 -2.96 13.78 26.77
C GLY A 181 -3.72 12.46 26.84
N HIS A 182 -3.81 11.70 25.77
CA HIS A 182 -4.46 10.39 25.79
C HIS A 182 -3.58 9.35 26.52
N THR A 183 -4.21 8.65 27.48
CA THR A 183 -3.60 7.51 28.21
C THR A 183 -4.37 6.20 28.02
N ARG A 184 -5.62 6.29 27.55
CA ARG A 184 -6.49 5.14 27.26
C ARG A 184 -6.63 4.98 25.77
N ILE A 185 -5.59 4.43 25.15
CA ILE A 185 -5.47 4.23 23.71
C ILE A 185 -5.70 2.76 23.40
N ALA A 186 -6.42 2.44 22.32
CA ALA A 186 -6.55 1.08 21.80
C ALA A 186 -5.93 0.96 20.41
N LEU A 187 -5.43 -0.23 20.10
CA LEU A 187 -5.10 -0.64 18.73
C LEU A 187 -6.23 -1.55 18.21
N LEU A 188 -6.92 -1.10 17.16
CA LEU A 188 -7.85 -1.92 16.38
C LEU A 188 -7.08 -2.40 15.13
N GLY A 189 -6.46 -3.57 15.24
CA GLY A 189 -5.49 -4.07 14.27
C GLY A 189 -5.96 -5.26 13.45
N GLY A 190 -5.03 -5.82 12.68
CA GLY A 190 -5.19 -7.09 12.00
C GLY A 190 -4.91 -8.28 12.92
N ARG A 191 -5.09 -9.50 12.40
CA ARG A 191 -4.76 -10.74 13.10
C ARG A 191 -3.25 -10.91 13.21
N THR A 192 -2.73 -11.23 14.38
CA THR A 192 -1.30 -11.29 14.68
C THR A 192 -0.54 -12.46 14.04
N HIS A 193 -1.22 -13.39 13.37
CA HIS A 193 -0.53 -14.33 12.48
C HIS A 193 -0.10 -13.70 11.14
N ILE A 194 -0.50 -12.45 10.86
CA ILE A 194 -0.07 -11.68 9.68
C ILE A 194 1.07 -10.74 10.10
N VAL A 195 2.23 -10.87 9.47
CA VAL A 195 3.48 -10.19 9.85
C VAL A 195 3.33 -8.68 10.11
N PRO A 196 2.73 -7.85 9.21
CA PRO A 196 2.53 -6.43 9.51
C PRO A 196 1.62 -6.17 10.73
N ALA A 197 0.61 -7.02 10.96
CA ALA A 197 -0.27 -6.88 12.13
C ALA A 197 0.48 -7.24 13.43
N LEU A 198 1.28 -8.30 13.40
CA LEU A 198 2.13 -8.69 14.54
C LEU A 198 3.11 -7.56 14.89
N ARG A 199 3.84 -7.02 13.90
CA ARG A 199 4.78 -5.91 14.11
C ARG A 199 4.12 -4.68 14.73
N LYS A 200 2.90 -4.33 14.28
CA LYS A 200 2.11 -3.23 14.86
C LYS A 200 1.70 -3.52 16.30
N ALA A 201 1.22 -4.71 16.58
CA ALA A 201 0.77 -5.10 17.93
C ALA A 201 1.93 -5.14 18.95
N GLU A 202 3.06 -5.72 18.56
CA GLU A 202 4.28 -5.75 19.39
C GLU A 202 4.79 -4.33 19.67
N ALA A 203 4.90 -3.50 18.62
CA ALA A 203 5.32 -2.11 18.76
C ALA A 203 4.36 -1.31 19.64
N PHE A 204 3.07 -1.50 19.47
CA PHE A 204 2.05 -0.84 20.30
C PHE A 204 2.20 -1.21 21.77
N THR A 205 2.33 -2.49 22.08
CA THR A 205 2.53 -2.97 23.45
C THR A 205 3.80 -2.39 24.07
N GLN A 206 4.91 -2.41 23.34
CA GLN A 206 6.17 -1.86 23.80
C GLN A 206 6.05 -0.35 24.09
N ILE A 207 5.50 0.42 23.17
CA ILE A 207 5.48 1.89 23.26
C ILE A 207 4.48 2.36 24.33
N MET A 208 3.33 1.70 24.47
CA MET A 208 2.38 1.95 25.57
C MET A 208 3.05 1.73 26.92
N GLY A 209 3.86 0.64 27.06
CA GLY A 209 4.65 0.41 28.26
C GLY A 209 5.69 1.49 28.52
N GLU A 210 6.43 1.92 27.48
CA GLU A 210 7.47 2.94 27.58
C GLU A 210 6.95 4.33 27.93
N LEU A 211 5.88 4.79 27.26
CA LEU A 211 5.41 6.17 27.36
C LEU A 211 4.30 6.37 28.40
N ILE A 212 3.46 5.38 28.60
CA ILE A 212 2.24 5.48 29.43
C ILE A 212 2.32 4.59 30.67
N GLY A 213 3.21 3.58 30.67
CA GLY A 213 3.31 2.59 31.75
C GLY A 213 2.25 1.48 31.66
N ASP A 214 1.56 1.38 30.54
CA ASP A 214 0.57 0.31 30.30
C ASP A 214 1.25 -0.86 29.56
N HIS A 215 1.50 -1.95 30.31
CA HIS A 215 2.15 -3.17 29.80
C HIS A 215 1.16 -4.22 29.28
N ALA A 216 -0.15 -3.96 29.36
CA ALA A 216 -1.21 -4.82 28.84
C ALA A 216 -2.27 -3.98 28.11
N PRO A 217 -1.87 -3.22 27.07
CA PRO A 217 -2.77 -2.29 26.42
C PRO A 217 -3.89 -3.01 25.66
N ILE A 218 -4.92 -2.25 25.32
CA ILE A 218 -6.08 -2.76 24.59
C ILE A 218 -5.71 -2.98 23.13
N ILE A 219 -5.62 -4.24 22.70
CA ILE A 219 -5.47 -4.64 21.30
C ILE A 219 -6.70 -5.46 20.92
N GLU A 220 -7.36 -5.04 19.85
CA GLU A 220 -8.50 -5.73 19.26
C GLU A 220 -8.12 -6.24 17.89
N GLU A 221 -8.08 -7.58 17.72
CA GLU A 221 -7.74 -8.20 16.45
C GLU A 221 -8.97 -8.41 15.58
N THR A 222 -8.92 -7.92 14.34
CA THR A 222 -10.00 -8.09 13.39
C THR A 222 -9.49 -8.23 11.95
N PHE A 223 -10.37 -8.23 10.96
CA PHE A 223 -9.96 -8.15 9.56
C PHE A 223 -9.73 -6.68 9.16
N TYR A 224 -8.90 -6.46 8.15
CA TYR A 224 -8.63 -5.14 7.56
C TYR A 224 -9.82 -4.66 6.68
N THR A 225 -11.03 -4.74 7.22
CA THR A 225 -12.25 -4.33 6.54
C THR A 225 -13.01 -3.29 7.34
N TYR A 226 -13.80 -2.50 6.63
CA TYR A 226 -14.70 -1.51 7.21
C TYR A 226 -15.72 -2.15 8.18
N GLU A 227 -16.35 -3.24 7.76
CA GLU A 227 -17.42 -3.92 8.51
C GLU A 227 -16.89 -4.54 9.81
N ALA A 228 -15.72 -5.17 9.74
CA ALA A 228 -15.12 -5.78 10.91
C ALA A 228 -14.73 -4.71 11.95
N ALA A 229 -14.13 -3.61 11.54
CA ALA A 229 -13.81 -2.50 12.43
C ALA A 229 -15.08 -1.88 13.04
N ALA A 230 -16.11 -1.65 12.23
CA ALA A 230 -17.38 -1.12 12.71
C ALA A 230 -18.02 -2.00 13.80
N ALA A 231 -17.95 -3.33 13.63
CA ALA A 231 -18.52 -4.28 14.61
C ALA A 231 -17.79 -4.28 15.96
N HIS A 232 -16.47 -4.02 15.98
CA HIS A 232 -15.65 -4.09 17.20
C HIS A 232 -15.51 -2.75 17.94
N THR A 233 -15.75 -1.62 17.28
CA THR A 233 -15.51 -0.28 17.84
C THR A 233 -16.36 0.04 19.07
N ALA A 234 -17.64 -0.34 19.11
CA ALA A 234 -18.51 -0.08 20.25
C ALA A 234 -17.94 -0.70 21.55
N GLY A 235 -17.46 -1.95 21.49
CA GLY A 235 -16.84 -2.62 22.63
C GLY A 235 -15.56 -1.94 23.12
N LEU A 236 -14.80 -1.29 22.26
CA LEU A 236 -13.64 -0.47 22.65
C LEU A 236 -14.09 0.78 23.43
N ILE A 237 -15.12 1.45 22.94
CA ILE A 237 -15.68 2.65 23.60
C ILE A 237 -16.24 2.31 24.98
N GLU A 238 -16.95 1.19 25.14
CA GLU A 238 -17.47 0.69 26.42
C GLU A 238 -16.34 0.40 27.43
N ARG A 239 -15.15 0.06 26.95
CA ARG A 239 -13.94 -0.11 27.78
C ARG A 239 -13.29 1.23 28.15
N GLY A 240 -13.88 2.37 27.73
CA GLY A 240 -13.48 3.72 28.11
C GLY A 240 -12.21 4.21 27.41
N VAL A 241 -11.92 3.75 26.18
CA VAL A 241 -10.83 4.33 25.37
C VAL A 241 -11.20 5.74 24.94
N THR A 242 -10.21 6.61 24.83
CA THR A 242 -10.34 8.00 24.36
C THR A 242 -9.73 8.19 22.99
N ALA A 243 -8.93 7.22 22.52
CA ALA A 243 -8.33 7.24 21.21
C ALA A 243 -8.17 5.81 20.65
N ILE A 244 -8.31 5.65 19.34
CA ILE A 244 -8.14 4.39 18.64
C ILE A 244 -7.14 4.59 17.49
N ILE A 245 -6.08 3.79 17.49
CA ILE A 245 -5.19 3.62 16.33
C ILE A 245 -5.71 2.41 15.56
N THR A 246 -5.90 2.54 14.25
CA THR A 246 -6.34 1.44 13.42
C THR A 246 -5.19 0.91 12.56
N GLY A 247 -5.26 -0.36 12.18
CA GLY A 247 -4.25 -1.00 11.33
C GLY A 247 -4.35 -0.62 9.85
N SER A 248 -5.45 0.03 9.43
CA SER A 248 -5.66 0.56 8.08
C SER A 248 -6.67 1.70 8.07
N ASP A 249 -6.65 2.51 7.01
CA ASP A 249 -7.63 3.58 6.78
C ASP A 249 -9.07 3.05 6.65
N LEU A 250 -9.26 1.88 6.05
CA LEU A 250 -10.59 1.25 5.97
C LEU A 250 -11.15 0.93 7.35
N GLN A 251 -10.32 0.43 8.27
CA GLN A 251 -10.74 0.21 9.65
C GLN A 251 -11.07 1.54 10.34
N ALA A 252 -10.30 2.61 10.09
CA ALA A 252 -10.61 3.94 10.62
C ALA A 252 -11.98 4.44 10.18
N LEU A 253 -12.33 4.26 8.91
CA LEU A 253 -13.67 4.61 8.39
C LEU A 253 -14.79 3.84 9.10
N GLY A 254 -14.61 2.53 9.33
CA GLY A 254 -15.55 1.70 10.06
C GLY A 254 -15.72 2.16 11.51
N ALA A 255 -14.61 2.50 12.18
CA ALA A 255 -14.62 3.03 13.54
C ALA A 255 -15.35 4.39 13.62
N ILE A 256 -15.01 5.34 12.74
CA ILE A 256 -15.65 6.67 12.66
C ILE A 256 -17.17 6.51 12.47
N ARG A 257 -17.59 5.61 11.58
CA ARG A 257 -19.02 5.35 11.34
C ARG A 257 -19.75 4.89 12.61
N THR A 258 -19.15 3.95 13.35
CA THR A 258 -19.75 3.44 14.59
C THR A 258 -19.81 4.52 15.66
N ILE A 259 -18.72 5.26 15.89
CA ILE A 259 -18.65 6.38 16.84
C ILE A 259 -19.79 7.37 16.56
N THR A 260 -19.91 7.81 15.29
CA THR A 260 -20.97 8.75 14.87
C THR A 260 -22.39 8.17 15.08
N SER A 261 -22.59 6.87 14.82
CA SER A 261 -23.88 6.21 15.01
C SER A 261 -24.28 6.08 16.48
N MET A 262 -23.31 6.10 17.40
CA MET A 262 -23.53 6.14 18.87
C MET A 262 -23.81 7.56 19.38
N GLY A 263 -23.83 8.56 18.50
CA GLY A 263 -24.04 9.97 18.87
C GLY A 263 -22.78 10.66 19.41
N LEU A 264 -21.62 10.02 19.26
CA LEU A 264 -20.33 10.57 19.62
C LEU A 264 -19.66 11.23 18.40
N SER A 265 -18.72 12.10 18.65
CA SER A 265 -17.98 12.86 17.63
C SER A 265 -16.51 12.47 17.55
N VAL A 266 -15.96 12.58 16.34
CA VAL A 266 -14.53 12.49 16.06
C VAL A 266 -14.10 13.88 15.57
N PRO A 267 -13.12 14.52 16.22
CA PRO A 267 -12.23 14.00 17.27
C PRO A 267 -12.66 14.23 18.72
N ASP A 268 -13.74 15.00 18.99
CA ASP A 268 -13.99 15.59 20.32
C ASP A 268 -14.24 14.54 21.43
N ASP A 269 -14.96 13.45 21.14
CA ASP A 269 -15.18 12.38 22.10
C ASP A 269 -14.13 11.26 21.96
N ILE A 270 -13.78 10.90 20.72
CA ILE A 270 -12.80 9.84 20.41
C ILE A 270 -11.87 10.31 19.31
N SER A 271 -10.57 10.32 19.56
CA SER A 271 -9.53 10.53 18.56
C SER A 271 -9.29 9.26 17.73
N ILE A 272 -9.11 9.41 16.41
CA ILE A 272 -8.84 8.30 15.49
C ILE A 272 -7.57 8.58 14.69
N ILE A 273 -6.69 7.55 14.61
CA ILE A 273 -5.55 7.53 13.69
C ILE A 273 -5.67 6.31 12.77
N GLY A 274 -5.57 6.54 11.45
CA GLY A 274 -5.52 5.50 10.43
C GLY A 274 -4.11 5.00 10.15
N PHE A 275 -4.00 4.10 9.19
CA PHE A 275 -2.75 3.63 8.61
C PHE A 275 -2.98 3.44 7.11
N ASP A 276 -2.06 3.90 6.25
CA ASP A 276 -1.93 3.82 4.81
C ASP A 276 -1.82 5.19 4.12
N ASP A 277 -2.57 6.20 4.55
CA ASP A 277 -2.75 7.52 3.93
C ASP A 277 -3.23 7.42 2.47
N THR A 278 -4.30 6.67 2.29
CA THR A 278 -4.91 6.52 0.97
C THR A 278 -5.58 7.83 0.51
N PHE A 279 -5.64 8.04 -0.81
CA PHE A 279 -6.02 9.31 -1.44
C PHE A 279 -7.28 9.97 -0.86
N LEU A 280 -8.31 9.19 -0.56
CA LEU A 280 -9.59 9.73 -0.09
C LEU A 280 -9.53 10.30 1.35
N MET A 281 -8.54 9.93 2.14
CA MET A 281 -8.47 10.26 3.57
C MET A 281 -8.28 11.75 3.83
N SER A 282 -7.62 12.46 2.92
CA SER A 282 -7.47 13.92 2.99
C SER A 282 -8.74 14.69 2.62
N HIS A 283 -9.71 14.04 1.95
CA HIS A 283 -10.95 14.65 1.46
C HIS A 283 -12.15 14.39 2.38
N LEU A 284 -11.95 13.67 3.49
CA LEU A 284 -12.96 13.52 4.53
C LEU A 284 -13.18 14.83 5.30
N SER A 285 -14.25 14.95 6.03
CA SER A 285 -14.54 16.08 6.92
C SER A 285 -15.00 15.55 8.29
N PRO A 286 -14.11 15.58 9.30
CA PRO A 286 -12.70 15.99 9.27
C PRO A 286 -11.79 15.03 8.48
N GLY A 287 -10.67 15.55 7.91
CA GLY A 287 -9.66 14.74 7.25
C GLY A 287 -9.00 13.76 8.21
N LEU A 288 -8.74 12.53 7.79
CA LEU A 288 -8.17 11.48 8.65
C LEU A 288 -6.68 11.73 8.93
N THR A 289 -6.33 11.81 10.23
CA THR A 289 -4.95 11.67 10.70
C THR A 289 -4.53 10.22 10.50
N THR A 290 -3.42 9.97 9.81
CA THR A 290 -3.04 8.61 9.42
C THR A 290 -1.52 8.47 9.23
N VAL A 291 -1.02 7.25 9.33
CA VAL A 291 0.37 6.91 9.03
C VAL A 291 0.52 6.70 7.53
N HIS A 292 1.32 7.54 6.87
CA HIS A 292 1.60 7.46 5.45
C HIS A 292 2.60 6.34 5.13
N GLN A 293 2.21 5.39 4.30
CA GLN A 293 3.12 4.38 3.75
C GLN A 293 3.85 4.95 2.51
N PRO A 294 5.19 4.89 2.44
CA PRO A 294 5.94 5.39 1.30
C PRO A 294 5.89 4.46 0.09
N VAL A 295 4.69 4.16 -0.41
CA VAL A 295 4.40 3.16 -1.46
C VAL A 295 5.28 3.34 -2.68
N ALA A 296 5.45 4.58 -3.17
CA ALA A 296 6.25 4.85 -4.36
C ALA A 296 7.73 4.46 -4.17
N SER A 297 8.30 4.72 -2.99
CA SER A 297 9.69 4.36 -2.66
C SER A 297 9.88 2.86 -2.52
N ILE A 298 8.94 2.18 -1.84
CA ILE A 298 8.91 0.73 -1.69
C ILE A 298 8.88 0.06 -3.06
N VAL A 299 7.93 0.46 -3.90
CA VAL A 299 7.75 -0.11 -5.24
C VAL A 299 8.97 0.14 -6.14
N SER A 300 9.50 1.36 -6.13
CA SER A 300 10.69 1.68 -6.95
C SER A 300 11.90 0.83 -6.56
N ALA A 301 12.11 0.59 -5.27
CA ALA A 301 13.19 -0.27 -4.79
C ALA A 301 12.95 -1.75 -5.14
N ALA A 302 11.73 -2.25 -4.94
CA ALA A 302 11.36 -3.63 -5.24
C ALA A 302 11.50 -3.96 -6.73
N VAL A 303 10.99 -3.09 -7.63
CA VAL A 303 11.10 -3.29 -9.07
C VAL A 303 12.55 -3.20 -9.54
N ARG A 304 13.31 -2.22 -9.05
CA ARG A 304 14.75 -2.12 -9.38
C ARG A 304 15.50 -3.38 -8.99
N ASN A 305 15.32 -3.88 -7.76
CA ASN A 305 15.99 -5.10 -7.30
C ASN A 305 15.61 -6.32 -8.16
N LEU A 306 14.33 -6.47 -8.50
CA LEU A 306 13.88 -7.55 -9.37
C LEU A 306 14.54 -7.48 -10.77
N PHE A 307 14.62 -6.29 -11.38
CA PHE A 307 15.23 -6.11 -12.69
C PHE A 307 16.75 -6.30 -12.65
N GLU A 308 17.42 -5.94 -11.55
CA GLU A 308 18.85 -6.27 -11.33
C GLU A 308 19.07 -7.78 -11.24
N ALA A 309 18.18 -8.51 -10.55
CA ALA A 309 18.22 -9.97 -10.50
C ALA A 309 17.98 -10.61 -11.88
N LEU A 310 17.07 -10.07 -12.69
CA LEU A 310 16.85 -10.52 -14.09
C LEU A 310 18.08 -10.31 -14.98
N ALA A 311 18.86 -9.25 -14.74
CA ALA A 311 20.08 -8.96 -15.50
C ALA A 311 21.29 -9.81 -15.07
N THR A 312 21.22 -10.46 -13.88
CA THR A 312 22.30 -11.28 -13.31
C THR A 312 21.83 -12.72 -13.06
N PRO A 313 21.56 -13.50 -14.11
CA PRO A 313 21.13 -14.90 -13.95
C PRO A 313 22.20 -15.70 -13.16
N ASN A 314 21.74 -16.58 -12.27
CA ASN A 314 22.53 -17.41 -11.36
C ASN A 314 23.05 -16.73 -10.08
N SER A 315 22.59 -15.55 -9.71
CA SER A 315 22.75 -15.06 -8.34
C SER A 315 21.92 -15.94 -7.38
N THR A 316 22.53 -16.35 -6.27
CA THR A 316 21.79 -17.10 -5.24
C THR A 316 20.82 -16.14 -4.56
N PRO A 317 19.50 -16.42 -4.59
CA PRO A 317 18.55 -15.57 -3.88
C PRO A 317 18.83 -15.60 -2.37
N THR A 318 18.90 -14.44 -1.76
CA THR A 318 19.06 -14.30 -0.31
C THR A 318 17.91 -13.49 0.26
N HIS A 319 17.53 -13.80 1.50
CA HIS A 319 16.62 -12.95 2.22
C HIS A 319 17.33 -11.65 2.63
N GLU A 320 16.73 -10.52 2.31
CA GLU A 320 17.12 -9.19 2.75
C GLU A 320 15.87 -8.40 3.09
N ASP A 321 15.86 -7.68 4.22
CA ASP A 321 14.70 -6.92 4.68
C ASP A 321 14.98 -5.41 4.50
N TYR A 322 14.28 -4.79 3.56
CA TYR A 322 14.34 -3.35 3.27
C TYR A 322 13.16 -2.63 3.91
N VAL A 323 13.43 -1.90 4.99
CA VAL A 323 12.40 -1.20 5.76
C VAL A 323 12.39 0.29 5.44
N PHE A 324 11.24 0.82 5.05
CA PHE A 324 11.01 2.21 4.67
C PHE A 324 10.31 2.97 5.79
N SER A 325 10.83 4.15 6.11
CA SER A 325 10.29 4.99 7.18
C SER A 325 8.95 5.59 6.77
N PRO A 326 7.87 5.35 7.53
CA PRO A 326 6.60 6.04 7.34
C PRO A 326 6.59 7.40 8.03
N ASP A 327 5.64 8.26 7.66
CA ASP A 327 5.38 9.55 8.30
C ASP A 327 3.97 9.58 8.90
N LEU A 328 3.78 10.27 10.03
CA LEU A 328 2.45 10.58 10.54
C LEU A 328 1.93 11.85 9.89
N VAL A 329 0.81 11.76 9.20
CA VAL A 329 0.12 12.90 8.57
C VAL A 329 -1.02 13.34 9.48
N VAL A 330 -0.79 14.41 10.23
CA VAL A 330 -1.79 14.95 11.16
C VAL A 330 -2.81 15.78 10.39
N ARG A 331 -4.11 15.48 10.61
CA ARG A 331 -5.26 16.19 10.02
C ARG A 331 -6.27 16.54 11.13
N GLY A 332 -7.53 16.18 10.96
CA GLY A 332 -8.62 16.66 11.83
C GLY A 332 -9.29 15.59 12.69
N THR A 333 -8.83 14.34 12.74
CA THR A 333 -9.44 13.27 13.53
C THR A 333 -8.79 13.03 14.89
N THR A 334 -7.91 13.93 15.33
CA THR A 334 -7.28 13.88 16.66
C THR A 334 -7.41 15.21 17.37
N ALA A 335 -7.69 15.22 18.68
CA ALA A 335 -7.80 16.38 19.55
C ALA A 335 -7.21 16.06 20.93
N HIS A 336 -7.13 17.08 21.81
CA HIS A 336 -6.72 16.85 23.19
C HIS A 336 -7.73 15.96 23.95
N ALA A 337 -7.21 15.06 24.79
CA ALA A 337 -8.03 14.27 25.69
C ALA A 337 -8.77 15.16 26.70
N HIS A 338 -10.04 14.85 26.95
CA HIS A 338 -10.89 15.55 27.93
C HIS A 338 -10.90 14.81 29.26
#